data_e69bdd73cffcec087625af7b16bedab9
#
_entry.id   e69bdd73cffcec087625af7b16bedab9
#
_cell.length_a   1.000
_cell.length_b   1.000
_cell.length_c   1.000
_cell.angle_alpha   90.00
_cell.angle_beta   90.00
_cell.angle_gamma   90.00
#
_symmetry.space_group_name_H-M   'P 1'
#
loop_
_entity.id
_entity.type
_entity.pdbx_description
1 polymer ?
#
loop_
_entity_poly.entity_id
_entity_poly.type
_entity_poly.pdbx_seq_one_letter_code
_entity_poly.pdbx_strand_id
1 'polypeptide(L)'
;KKYYYHSIVTKVNPQGFLIKSEMDFNKLKLAINRIINGETYFTKSISDFFRRSAVLNLPIDEYDRKLLFHLSEGCTIKEMSEILNLSISGIEWRQRKLSRIFNLENVRIKSLLQKATEFGLI
;
A
#
# COMPACT_ATOMS: atom_id res chain seq x y z
N LYS A 1 3.71 1.19 6.12
CA LYS A 1 4.75 1.79 5.26
C LYS A 1 4.44 1.67 3.78
N LYS A 2 4.03 0.50 3.30
CA LYS A 2 3.67 0.31 1.88
C LYS A 2 2.44 1.12 1.48
N TYR A 3 1.56 1.41 2.42
CA TYR A 3 0.44 2.31 2.21
C TYR A 3 0.93 3.69 1.75
N TYR A 4 1.96 4.21 2.41
CA TYR A 4 2.54 5.51 2.04
C TYR A 4 3.21 5.46 0.67
N TYR A 5 3.86 4.36 0.33
CA TYR A 5 4.49 4.21 -0.99
C TYR A 5 3.46 4.36 -2.11
N HIS A 6 2.34 3.66 -1.99
CA HIS A 6 1.29 3.74 -2.99
C HIS A 6 0.73 5.16 -3.09
N SER A 7 0.48 5.80 -1.96
CA SER A 7 -0.06 7.16 -1.91
C SER A 7 0.89 8.16 -2.56
N ILE A 8 2.19 8.09 -2.25
CA ILE A 8 3.19 8.98 -2.84
C ILE A 8 3.26 8.79 -4.35
N VAL A 9 3.30 7.55 -4.80
CA VAL A 9 3.48 7.27 -6.23
C VAL A 9 2.25 7.66 -7.04
N THR A 10 1.06 7.39 -6.55
CA THR A 10 -0.17 7.70 -7.29
C THR A 10 -0.51 9.18 -7.27
N LYS A 11 -0.24 9.87 -6.18
CA LYS A 11 -0.59 11.29 -6.02
C LYS A 11 0.51 12.24 -6.49
N VAL A 12 1.76 11.92 -6.18
CA VAL A 12 2.91 12.78 -6.49
C VAL A 12 3.50 12.45 -7.85
N ASN A 13 3.44 11.20 -8.26
CA ASN A 13 4.02 10.69 -9.51
C ASN A 13 5.49 11.09 -9.65
N PRO A 14 6.36 10.74 -8.69
CA PRO A 14 7.75 11.18 -8.71
C PRO A 14 8.56 10.47 -9.81
N GLN A 15 9.61 11.12 -10.30
CA GLN A 15 10.55 10.50 -11.25
C GLN A 15 11.40 9.40 -10.60
N GLY A 16 11.57 9.47 -9.28
CA GLY A 16 12.27 8.47 -8.52
C GLY A 16 11.71 8.36 -7.11
N PHE A 17 11.80 7.17 -6.54
CA PHE A 17 11.38 6.91 -5.18
C PHE A 17 12.37 5.95 -4.55
N LEU A 18 13.06 6.40 -3.50
CA LEU A 18 14.18 5.70 -2.89
C LEU A 18 13.88 5.39 -1.42
N ILE A 19 14.25 4.20 -0.99
CA ILE A 19 14.23 3.82 0.42
C ILE A 19 15.66 3.93 0.95
N LYS A 20 15.85 4.80 1.94
CA LYS A 20 17.16 5.12 2.48
C LYS A 20 17.96 3.89 2.91
N SER A 21 17.30 2.91 3.53
CA SER A 21 17.96 1.69 4.00
C SER A 21 18.47 0.79 2.86
N GLU A 22 17.97 0.99 1.63
CA GLU A 22 18.38 0.20 0.46
C GLU A 22 19.40 0.95 -0.40
N MET A 23 19.82 2.16 0.00
CA MET A 23 20.71 2.99 -0.80
C MET A 23 22.16 2.89 -0.31
N ASP A 24 23.09 2.85 -1.26
CA ASP A 24 24.50 3.08 -1.04
C ASP A 24 24.98 4.14 -2.02
N PHE A 25 26.26 4.49 -1.95
CA PHE A 25 26.82 5.55 -2.81
C PHE A 25 26.68 5.22 -4.30
N ASN A 26 26.95 3.98 -4.68
CA ASN A 26 26.87 3.56 -6.08
C ASN A 26 25.45 3.60 -6.61
N LYS A 27 24.47 3.14 -5.81
CA LYS A 27 23.06 3.18 -6.18
C LYS A 27 22.55 4.62 -6.30
N LEU A 28 22.97 5.49 -5.38
CA LEU A 28 22.59 6.90 -5.44
C LEU A 28 23.13 7.56 -6.70
N LYS A 29 24.38 7.29 -7.06
CA LYS A 29 24.99 7.79 -8.28
C LYS A 29 24.24 7.32 -9.53
N LEU A 30 23.88 6.04 -9.57
CA LEU A 30 23.09 5.47 -10.67
C LEU A 30 21.71 6.12 -10.75
N ALA A 31 21.05 6.33 -9.61
CA ALA A 31 19.75 6.96 -9.56
C ALA A 31 19.78 8.38 -10.13
N ILE A 32 20.76 9.18 -9.72
CA ILE A 32 20.93 10.55 -10.20
C ILE A 32 21.15 10.56 -11.71
N ASN A 33 22.01 9.69 -12.24
CA ASN A 33 22.28 9.62 -13.66
C ASN A 33 21.02 9.27 -14.48
N ARG A 34 20.23 8.32 -14.01
CA ARG A 34 19.00 7.95 -14.70
C ARG A 34 17.98 9.07 -14.70
N ILE A 35 17.81 9.76 -13.56
CA ILE A 35 16.85 10.86 -13.46
C ILE A 35 17.26 12.03 -14.35
N ILE A 36 18.56 12.35 -14.41
CA ILE A 36 19.08 13.39 -15.29
C ILE A 36 18.79 13.07 -16.77
N ASN A 37 18.85 11.79 -17.14
CA ASN A 37 18.58 11.35 -18.51
C ASN A 37 17.08 11.21 -18.81
N GLY A 38 16.20 11.65 -17.92
CA GLY A 38 14.76 11.59 -18.12
C GLY A 38 14.14 10.24 -17.79
N GLU A 39 14.92 9.34 -17.22
CA GLU A 39 14.42 8.02 -16.80
C GLU A 39 13.93 8.08 -15.36
N THR A 40 13.21 7.03 -14.94
CA THR A 40 12.78 6.86 -13.55
C THR A 40 13.74 5.94 -12.81
N TYR A 41 13.79 6.09 -11.49
CA TYR A 41 14.54 5.18 -10.63
C TYR A 41 13.77 4.89 -9.36
N PHE A 42 13.60 3.61 -9.05
CA PHE A 42 12.95 3.16 -7.83
C PHE A 42 13.80 2.07 -7.18
N THR A 43 13.91 2.08 -5.84
CA THR A 43 14.58 0.99 -5.13
C THR A 43 13.83 -0.32 -5.37
N LYS A 44 14.52 -1.44 -5.13
CA LYS A 44 13.95 -2.76 -5.40
C LYS A 44 12.60 -2.97 -4.72
N SER A 45 12.47 -2.58 -3.45
CA SER A 45 11.21 -2.72 -2.71
C SER A 45 10.07 -1.96 -3.37
N ILE A 46 10.32 -0.75 -3.87
CA ILE A 46 9.31 0.05 -4.54
C ILE A 46 8.97 -0.55 -5.91
N SER A 47 9.96 -0.99 -6.67
CA SER A 47 9.75 -1.64 -7.96
C SER A 47 8.94 -2.93 -7.82
N ASP A 48 9.24 -3.73 -6.81
CA ASP A 48 8.50 -4.96 -6.50
C ASP A 48 7.05 -4.65 -6.09
N PHE A 49 6.86 -3.60 -5.32
CA PHE A 49 5.52 -3.13 -4.94
C PHE A 49 4.70 -2.77 -6.18
N PHE A 50 5.27 -2.01 -7.09
CA PHE A 50 4.60 -1.63 -8.35
C PHE A 50 4.22 -2.84 -9.19
N ARG A 51 5.16 -3.76 -9.34
CA ARG A 51 4.93 -4.94 -10.15
C ARG A 51 3.76 -5.76 -9.61
N ARG A 52 3.71 -5.97 -8.30
CA ARG A 52 2.63 -6.70 -7.65
C ARG A 52 1.29 -5.97 -7.79
N SER A 53 1.29 -4.67 -7.55
CA SER A 53 0.06 -3.85 -7.65
C SER A 53 -0.47 -3.80 -9.07
N ALA A 54 0.41 -3.65 -10.05
CA ALA A 54 0.03 -3.60 -11.47
C ALA A 54 -0.56 -4.93 -11.95
N VAL A 55 0.04 -6.06 -11.54
CA VAL A 55 -0.42 -7.39 -11.94
C VAL A 55 -1.80 -7.68 -11.36
N LEU A 56 -2.03 -7.30 -10.12
CA LEU A 56 -3.28 -7.63 -9.42
C LEU A 56 -4.44 -6.72 -9.81
N ASN A 57 -4.16 -5.47 -10.18
CA ASN A 57 -5.18 -4.49 -10.58
C ASN A 57 -6.42 -4.54 -9.67
N LEU A 58 -6.20 -4.53 -8.36
CA LEU A 58 -7.26 -4.70 -7.37
C LEU A 58 -8.12 -3.44 -7.27
N PRO A 59 -9.47 -3.60 -7.21
CA PRO A 59 -10.37 -2.46 -7.05
C PRO A 59 -10.40 -1.96 -5.60
N ILE A 60 -9.27 -1.48 -5.12
CA ILE A 60 -9.07 -1.02 -3.75
C ILE A 60 -8.83 0.48 -3.78
N ASP A 61 -9.68 1.24 -3.08
CA ASP A 61 -9.56 2.68 -3.00
C ASP A 61 -8.68 3.13 -1.83
N GLU A 62 -8.51 4.44 -1.67
CA GLU A 62 -7.68 5.01 -0.62
C GLU A 62 -8.22 4.69 0.79
N TYR A 63 -9.53 4.68 0.98
CA TYR A 63 -10.13 4.32 2.27
C TYR A 63 -9.87 2.87 2.63
N ASP A 64 -9.90 1.97 1.66
CA ASP A 64 -9.57 0.57 1.88
C ASP A 64 -8.13 0.41 2.35
N ARG A 65 -7.19 1.15 1.76
CA ARG A 65 -5.78 1.12 2.15
C ARG A 65 -5.58 1.67 3.55
N LYS A 66 -6.25 2.78 3.88
CA LYS A 66 -6.21 3.35 5.24
C LYS A 66 -6.78 2.39 6.26
N LEU A 67 -7.88 1.73 5.92
CA LEU A 67 -8.50 0.74 6.78
C LEU A 67 -7.54 -0.41 7.08
N LEU A 68 -6.91 -0.96 6.05
CA LEU A 68 -5.93 -2.04 6.23
C LEU A 68 -4.75 -1.60 7.08
N PHE A 69 -4.26 -0.39 6.87
CA PHE A 69 -3.17 0.17 7.67
C PHE A 69 -3.55 0.27 9.15
N HIS A 70 -4.71 0.83 9.46
CA HIS A 70 -5.14 0.97 10.85
C HIS A 70 -5.46 -0.37 11.50
N LEU A 71 -5.98 -1.34 10.74
CA LEU A 71 -6.14 -2.71 11.22
C LEU A 71 -4.78 -3.31 11.61
N SER A 72 -3.75 -3.06 10.80
CA SER A 72 -2.39 -3.56 11.09
C SER A 72 -1.80 -2.94 12.35
N GLU A 73 -2.24 -1.72 12.70
CA GLU A 73 -1.82 -1.04 13.93
C GLU A 73 -2.66 -1.46 15.15
N GLY A 74 -3.60 -2.37 14.98
CA GLY A 74 -4.43 -2.87 16.08
C GLY A 74 -5.63 -2.01 16.42
N CYS A 75 -6.05 -1.10 15.54
CA CYS A 75 -7.22 -0.25 15.79
C CYS A 75 -8.50 -1.05 15.76
N THR A 76 -9.44 -0.69 16.65
CA THR A 76 -10.78 -1.27 16.65
C THR A 76 -11.63 -0.63 15.56
N ILE A 77 -12.78 -1.25 15.26
CA ILE A 77 -13.74 -0.70 14.30
C ILE A 77 -14.21 0.69 14.75
N LYS A 78 -14.44 0.86 16.05
CA LYS A 78 -14.88 2.15 16.60
C LYS A 78 -13.80 3.23 16.41
N GLU A 79 -12.54 2.89 16.70
CA GLU A 79 -11.42 3.81 16.49
C GLU A 79 -11.28 4.20 15.03
N MET A 80 -11.37 3.22 14.12
CA MET A 80 -11.30 3.48 12.68
C MET A 80 -12.46 4.33 12.19
N SER A 81 -13.66 4.13 12.73
CA SER A 81 -14.83 4.95 12.42
C SER A 81 -14.55 6.42 12.71
N GLU A 82 -13.94 6.71 13.83
CA GLU A 82 -13.59 8.08 14.22
C GLU A 82 -12.47 8.64 13.35
N ILE A 83 -11.39 7.87 13.16
CA ILE A 83 -10.21 8.31 12.39
C ILE A 83 -10.55 8.56 10.92
N LEU A 84 -11.28 7.63 10.30
CA LEU A 84 -11.60 7.70 8.87
C LEU A 84 -12.87 8.46 8.56
N ASN A 85 -13.60 8.88 9.58
CA ASN A 85 -14.90 9.56 9.43
C ASN A 85 -15.88 8.72 8.59
N LEU A 86 -15.93 7.43 8.89
CA LEU A 86 -16.84 6.47 8.26
C LEU A 86 -17.74 5.85 9.33
N SER A 87 -18.94 5.45 8.94
CA SER A 87 -19.82 4.73 9.84
C SER A 87 -19.26 3.33 10.15
N ILE A 88 -19.67 2.75 11.27
CA ILE A 88 -19.27 1.40 11.64
C ILE A 88 -19.73 0.40 10.56
N SER A 89 -20.96 0.54 10.07
CA SER A 89 -21.46 -0.31 8.99
C SER A 89 -20.69 -0.12 7.69
N GLY A 90 -20.23 1.10 7.41
CA GLY A 90 -19.39 1.38 6.25
C GLY A 90 -18.04 0.67 6.33
N ILE A 91 -17.42 0.65 7.52
CA ILE A 91 -16.18 -0.06 7.74
C ILE A 91 -16.39 -1.57 7.59
N GLU A 92 -17.44 -2.12 8.17
CA GLU A 92 -17.76 -3.53 8.06
C GLU A 92 -18.01 -3.94 6.60
N TRP A 93 -18.71 -3.08 5.85
CA TRP A 93 -18.93 -3.29 4.41
C TRP A 93 -17.62 -3.37 3.64
N ARG A 94 -16.67 -2.47 3.95
CA ARG A 94 -15.36 -2.47 3.31
C ARG A 94 -14.55 -3.71 3.69
N GLN A 95 -14.64 -4.17 4.92
CA GLN A 95 -13.99 -5.43 5.33
C GLN A 95 -14.55 -6.62 4.54
N ARG A 96 -15.85 -6.69 4.36
CA ARG A 96 -16.48 -7.76 3.55
C ARG A 96 -16.05 -7.64 2.08
N LYS A 97 -16.00 -6.44 1.55
CA LYS A 97 -15.54 -6.19 0.18
C LYS A 97 -14.09 -6.68 0.01
N LEU A 98 -13.21 -6.32 0.92
CA LEU A 98 -11.81 -6.74 0.88
C LEU A 98 -11.68 -8.27 0.99
N SER A 99 -12.48 -8.90 1.83
CA SER A 99 -12.48 -10.36 1.94
C SER A 99 -12.86 -11.01 0.61
N ARG A 100 -13.82 -10.46 -0.11
CA ARG A 100 -14.21 -10.98 -1.43
C ARG A 100 -13.11 -10.75 -2.46
N ILE A 101 -12.48 -9.56 -2.44
CA ILE A 101 -11.37 -9.24 -3.36
C ILE A 101 -10.21 -10.20 -3.14
N PHE A 102 -9.89 -10.51 -1.88
CA PHE A 102 -8.81 -11.43 -1.53
C PHE A 102 -9.21 -12.90 -1.59
N ASN A 103 -10.45 -13.18 -1.99
CA ASN A 103 -10.99 -14.54 -2.11
C ASN A 103 -10.93 -15.32 -0.79
N LEU A 104 -11.30 -14.64 0.30
CA LEU A 104 -11.36 -15.24 1.63
C LEU A 104 -12.78 -15.71 1.94
N GLU A 105 -12.90 -16.85 2.60
CA GLU A 105 -14.21 -17.40 2.99
C GLU A 105 -14.86 -16.59 4.09
N ASN A 106 -14.06 -16.04 5.00
CA ASN A 106 -14.51 -15.33 6.19
C ASN A 106 -13.87 -13.95 6.29
N VAL A 107 -14.56 -13.03 7.00
CA VAL A 107 -13.99 -11.73 7.35
C VAL A 107 -13.21 -11.90 8.65
N ARG A 108 -11.96 -12.37 8.54
CA ARG A 108 -11.04 -12.47 9.67
C ARG A 108 -9.93 -11.45 9.50
N ILE A 109 -9.71 -10.63 10.52
CA ILE A 109 -8.71 -9.57 10.48
C ILE A 109 -7.33 -10.14 10.16
N LYS A 110 -6.95 -11.25 10.80
CA LYS A 110 -5.65 -11.89 10.56
C LYS A 110 -5.48 -12.29 9.10
N SER A 111 -6.51 -12.88 8.49
CA SER A 111 -6.47 -13.29 7.09
C SER A 111 -6.40 -12.09 6.14
N LEU A 112 -7.17 -11.03 6.44
CA LEU A 112 -7.11 -9.79 5.68
C LEU A 112 -5.72 -9.18 5.71
N LEU A 113 -5.10 -9.10 6.88
CA LEU A 113 -3.76 -8.52 7.05
C LEU A 113 -2.69 -9.36 6.36
N GLN A 114 -2.82 -10.68 6.42
CA GLN A 114 -1.89 -11.58 5.74
C GLN A 114 -1.95 -11.36 4.23
N LYS A 115 -3.13 -11.32 3.65
CA LYS A 115 -3.29 -11.08 2.22
C LYS A 115 -2.83 -9.68 1.81
N ALA A 116 -3.16 -8.67 2.61
CA ALA A 116 -2.72 -7.31 2.36
C ALA A 116 -1.20 -7.21 2.35
N THR A 117 -0.53 -7.94 3.24
CA THR A 117 0.93 -8.00 3.29
C THR A 117 1.49 -8.70 2.04
N GLU A 118 0.90 -9.83 1.65
CA GLU A 118 1.31 -10.57 0.45
C GLU A 118 1.21 -9.70 -0.80
N PHE A 119 0.14 -8.89 -0.90
CA PHE A 119 -0.07 -8.00 -2.05
C PHE A 119 0.67 -6.68 -1.94
N GLY A 120 1.41 -6.45 -0.87
CA GLY A 120 2.19 -5.24 -0.71
C GLY A 120 1.39 -3.99 -0.35
N LEU A 121 0.18 -4.16 0.19
CA LEU A 121 -0.69 -3.05 0.57
C LEU A 121 -0.36 -2.49 1.95
N ILE A 122 0.30 -3.27 2.77
CA ILE A 122 0.78 -2.86 4.10
C ILE A 122 2.16 -3.40 4.38
#